data_c137808485f1be82b301afaabd926a55
#
_entry.id   c137808485f1be82b301afaabd926a55
#
_cell.length_a   1.000
_cell.length_b   1.000
_cell.length_c   1.000
_cell.angle_alpha   90.00
_cell.angle_beta   90.00
_cell.angle_gamma   90.00
#
_symmetry.space_group_name_H-M   'P 1'
#
loop_
_entity.id
_entity.type
_entity.pdbx_description
1 polymer ?
#
loop_
_entity_poly.entity_id
_entity_poly.type
_entity_poly.pdbx_seq_one_letter_code
_entity_poly.pdbx_strand_id
1 'polypeptide(L)'
;KNDILPENFKQQSEITKPVEDIGIVVLDNKQITITSGVLEALLENNSAVITCDSKSMPVGLMLPLYGNTTQNERFRQQLDASVPLKKQLWQQTIKSKIDNQASVLEKCTAEEVKCMRIWANDVKSGDPDNLEARAAAYYWKGLFANVKGFTREREGISPNNLLNYGYAI
;
A
#
# COMPACT_ATOMS: atom_id res chain seq x y z
N LYS A 1 22.11 9.45 -20.83
CA LYS A 1 20.83 10.08 -21.21
C LYS A 1 20.61 11.45 -20.56
N ASN A 2 21.48 11.87 -19.63
CA ASN A 2 21.41 13.18 -18.95
C ASN A 2 22.07 14.32 -19.73
N ASP A 3 22.70 14.05 -20.89
CA ASP A 3 23.50 15.05 -21.63
C ASP A 3 22.66 16.11 -22.34
N ILE A 4 21.35 15.94 -22.39
CA ILE A 4 20.41 16.84 -23.07
C ILE A 4 19.71 17.80 -22.06
N LEU A 5 19.84 17.56 -20.75
CA LEU A 5 19.20 18.41 -19.75
C LEU A 5 20.09 19.59 -19.33
N PRO A 6 19.53 20.81 -19.15
CA PRO A 6 20.27 21.96 -18.60
C PRO A 6 20.86 21.62 -17.21
N GLU A 7 22.02 22.21 -16.90
CA GLU A 7 22.77 21.91 -15.66
C GLU A 7 21.98 22.20 -14.38
N ASN A 8 21.13 23.22 -14.38
CA ASN A 8 20.24 23.51 -13.26
C ASN A 8 19.21 22.40 -12.99
N PHE A 9 18.74 21.69 -14.03
CA PHE A 9 17.88 20.52 -13.90
C PHE A 9 18.66 19.28 -13.43
N LYS A 10 19.92 19.13 -13.86
CA LYS A 10 20.78 18.03 -13.39
C LYS A 10 21.01 18.12 -11.88
N GLN A 11 21.32 19.31 -11.36
CA GLN A 11 21.53 19.54 -9.93
C GLN A 11 20.27 19.32 -9.09
N GLN A 12 19.07 19.57 -9.63
CA GLN A 12 17.80 19.32 -8.96
C GLN A 12 17.34 17.86 -9.05
N SER A 13 17.92 17.07 -9.97
CA SER A 13 17.54 15.66 -10.19
C SER A 13 18.35 14.67 -9.37
N GLU A 14 19.39 15.11 -8.67
CA GLU A 14 20.21 14.26 -7.81
C GLU A 14 19.85 14.47 -6.35
N ILE A 15 19.43 13.38 -5.71
CA ILE A 15 19.12 13.35 -4.28
C ILE A 15 20.05 12.34 -3.63
N THR A 16 20.84 12.79 -2.67
CA THR A 16 21.66 11.92 -1.83
C THR A 16 20.94 11.62 -0.52
N LYS A 17 20.83 10.37 -0.18
CA LYS A 17 20.27 9.90 1.10
C LYS A 17 21.27 8.96 1.77
N PRO A 18 21.55 9.12 3.08
CA PRO A 18 22.30 8.14 3.83
C PRO A 18 21.58 6.78 3.77
N VAL A 19 22.33 5.71 3.58
CA VAL A 19 21.74 4.35 3.46
C VAL A 19 21.11 3.91 4.78
N GLU A 20 21.60 4.40 5.89
CA GLU A 20 21.11 4.15 7.25
C GLU A 20 19.68 4.65 7.50
N ASP A 21 19.28 5.67 6.74
CA ASP A 21 17.94 6.27 6.84
C ASP A 21 16.91 5.58 5.94
N ILE A 22 17.35 4.56 5.17
CA ILE A 22 16.49 3.87 4.19
C ILE A 22 16.00 2.55 4.79
N GLY A 23 14.69 2.43 5.00
CA GLY A 23 14.08 1.17 5.43
C GLY A 23 13.64 0.29 4.27
N ILE A 24 13.09 0.88 3.22
CA ILE A 24 12.57 0.16 2.04
C ILE A 24 12.91 0.93 0.77
N VAL A 25 13.34 0.22 -0.27
CA VAL A 25 13.52 0.74 -1.62
C VAL A 25 12.53 0.04 -2.55
N VAL A 26 11.73 0.82 -3.28
CA VAL A 26 10.80 0.30 -4.28
C VAL A 26 11.32 0.63 -5.68
N LEU A 27 11.58 -0.41 -6.48
CA LEU A 27 12.04 -0.31 -7.86
C LEU A 27 10.83 -0.46 -8.81
N ASP A 28 10.19 0.65 -9.15
CA ASP A 28 8.96 0.69 -9.94
C ASP A 28 9.15 1.30 -11.35
N ASN A 29 10.33 1.17 -11.93
CA ASN A 29 10.56 1.57 -13.31
C ASN A 29 11.50 0.61 -14.02
N LYS A 30 11.13 0.16 -15.22
CA LYS A 30 11.92 -0.79 -16.03
C LYS A 30 13.29 -0.24 -16.48
N GLN A 31 13.51 1.07 -16.40
CA GLN A 31 14.78 1.71 -16.80
C GLN A 31 15.73 1.95 -15.63
N ILE A 32 15.34 1.57 -14.40
CA ILE A 32 16.22 1.68 -13.24
C ILE A 32 17.40 0.73 -13.42
N THR A 33 18.60 1.26 -13.23
CA THR A 33 19.84 0.49 -13.13
C THR A 33 20.37 0.64 -11.72
N ILE A 34 20.62 -0.48 -11.05
CA ILE A 34 21.18 -0.51 -9.70
C ILE A 34 22.45 -1.37 -9.71
N THR A 35 23.46 -0.97 -8.98
CA THR A 35 24.69 -1.75 -8.86
C THR A 35 24.60 -2.77 -7.72
N SER A 36 25.34 -3.86 -7.83
CA SER A 36 25.44 -4.87 -6.77
C SER A 36 25.91 -4.27 -5.44
N GLY A 37 26.86 -3.32 -5.47
CA GLY A 37 27.34 -2.65 -4.27
C GLY A 37 26.28 -1.82 -3.55
N VAL A 38 25.35 -1.21 -4.29
CA VAL A 38 24.20 -0.50 -3.67
C VAL A 38 23.23 -1.50 -3.03
N LEU A 39 22.97 -2.63 -3.69
CA LEU A 39 22.14 -3.70 -3.10
C LEU A 39 22.76 -4.27 -1.83
N GLU A 40 24.09 -4.53 -1.85
CA GLU A 40 24.85 -4.98 -0.68
C GLU A 40 24.71 -3.99 0.48
N ALA A 41 25.01 -2.70 0.25
CA ALA A 41 24.92 -1.69 1.29
C ALA A 41 23.51 -1.54 1.88
N LEU A 42 22.47 -1.60 1.05
CA LEU A 42 21.08 -1.58 1.51
C LEU A 42 20.77 -2.78 2.41
N LEU A 43 21.13 -3.99 1.98
CA LEU A 43 20.85 -5.22 2.74
C LEU A 43 21.66 -5.28 4.04
N GLU A 44 22.93 -4.84 4.06
CA GLU A 44 23.74 -4.74 5.27
C GLU A 44 23.13 -3.78 6.30
N ASN A 45 22.45 -2.73 5.83
CA ASN A 45 21.72 -1.78 6.69
C ASN A 45 20.26 -2.20 6.96
N ASN A 46 19.90 -3.46 6.76
CA ASN A 46 18.56 -4.01 7.01
C ASN A 46 17.44 -3.36 6.19
N SER A 47 17.77 -2.77 5.04
CA SER A 47 16.78 -2.24 4.12
C SER A 47 16.20 -3.34 3.25
N ALA A 48 14.89 -3.32 3.02
CA ALA A 48 14.23 -4.21 2.07
C ALA A 48 14.24 -3.59 0.66
N VAL A 49 14.36 -4.44 -0.38
CA VAL A 49 14.23 -3.99 -1.78
C VAL A 49 13.06 -4.72 -2.42
N ILE A 50 12.12 -3.95 -2.96
CA ILE A 50 10.92 -4.45 -3.65
C ILE A 50 11.04 -4.13 -5.13
N THR A 51 10.76 -5.10 -5.99
CA THR A 51 10.67 -4.90 -7.44
C THR A 51 9.21 -5.00 -7.88
N CYS A 52 8.82 -4.16 -8.85
CA CYS A 52 7.46 -4.12 -9.36
C CYS A 52 7.40 -4.57 -10.83
N ASP A 53 6.21 -5.05 -11.23
CA ASP A 53 5.92 -5.40 -12.62
C ASP A 53 5.55 -4.15 -13.45
N SER A 54 5.08 -4.38 -14.70
CA SER A 54 4.65 -3.31 -15.59
C SER A 54 3.36 -2.61 -15.17
N LYS A 55 2.66 -3.14 -14.19
CA LYS A 55 1.42 -2.59 -13.61
C LYS A 55 1.68 -1.96 -12.24
N SER A 56 2.95 -1.75 -11.87
CA SER A 56 3.38 -1.25 -10.55
C SER A 56 2.99 -2.17 -9.39
N MET A 57 2.81 -3.48 -9.67
CA MET A 57 2.50 -4.46 -8.65
C MET A 57 3.79 -5.09 -8.12
N PRO A 58 3.99 -5.19 -6.79
CA PRO A 58 5.15 -5.86 -6.21
C PRO A 58 5.22 -7.33 -6.65
N VAL A 59 6.34 -7.74 -7.24
CA VAL A 59 6.55 -9.12 -7.73
C VAL A 59 7.78 -9.78 -7.13
N GLY A 60 8.67 -9.00 -6.50
CA GLY A 60 9.88 -9.51 -5.87
C GLY A 60 10.21 -8.75 -4.60
N LEU A 61 10.76 -9.47 -3.63
CA LEU A 61 11.22 -8.93 -2.35
C LEU A 61 12.59 -9.50 -2.03
N MET A 62 13.57 -8.59 -1.82
CA MET A 62 14.90 -8.93 -1.36
C MET A 62 15.06 -8.49 0.08
N LEU A 63 15.46 -9.39 0.95
CA LEU A 63 15.67 -9.18 2.38
C LEU A 63 17.08 -9.59 2.79
N PRO A 64 17.67 -8.98 3.84
CA PRO A 64 18.92 -9.39 4.41
C PRO A 64 18.89 -10.85 4.88
N LEU A 65 19.90 -11.63 4.53
CA LEU A 65 20.02 -13.04 4.98
C LEU A 65 20.39 -13.14 6.46
N TYR A 66 21.20 -12.21 6.96
CA TYR A 66 21.78 -12.26 8.29
C TYR A 66 21.27 -11.17 9.25
N GLY A 67 20.40 -10.29 8.76
CA GLY A 67 20.04 -9.05 9.45
C GLY A 67 19.20 -9.24 10.72
N ASN A 68 18.55 -10.39 10.91
CA ASN A 68 17.71 -10.58 12.09
C ASN A 68 17.57 -12.07 12.46
N THR A 69 18.23 -12.45 13.53
CA THR A 69 18.19 -13.83 14.06
C THR A 69 16.79 -14.26 14.49
N THR A 70 15.90 -13.30 14.80
CA THR A 70 14.51 -13.57 15.21
C THR A 70 13.51 -13.54 14.06
N GLN A 71 13.94 -13.24 12.82
CA GLN A 71 13.04 -13.12 11.67
C GLN A 71 12.29 -14.41 11.37
N ASN A 72 13.00 -15.54 11.36
CA ASN A 72 12.40 -16.85 11.13
C ASN A 72 11.39 -17.23 12.21
N GLU A 73 11.67 -16.87 13.46
CA GLU A 73 10.77 -17.10 14.58
C GLU A 73 9.51 -16.24 14.45
N ARG A 74 9.66 -14.96 14.12
CA ARG A 74 8.52 -14.05 13.88
C ARG A 74 7.65 -14.49 12.71
N PHE A 75 8.25 -14.94 11.60
CA PHE A 75 7.46 -15.49 10.49
C PHE A 75 6.70 -16.74 10.91
N ARG A 76 7.33 -17.64 11.65
CA ARG A 76 6.67 -18.83 12.17
C ARG A 76 5.52 -18.47 13.10
N GLN A 77 5.73 -17.55 14.03
CA GLN A 77 4.66 -17.06 14.93
C GLN A 77 3.48 -16.44 14.16
N GLN A 78 3.74 -15.71 13.06
CA GLN A 78 2.68 -15.16 12.21
C GLN A 78 1.90 -16.27 11.47
N LEU A 79 2.60 -17.25 10.92
CA LEU A 79 1.98 -18.37 10.22
C LEU A 79 1.15 -19.24 11.17
N ASP A 80 1.71 -19.53 12.35
CA ASP A 80 1.10 -20.39 13.38
C ASP A 80 0.07 -19.63 14.25
N ALA A 81 -0.15 -18.34 14.00
CA ALA A 81 -1.15 -17.56 14.73
C ALA A 81 -2.53 -18.22 14.67
N SER A 82 -3.19 -18.31 15.82
CA SER A 82 -4.47 -19.00 15.94
C SER A 82 -5.57 -18.35 15.09
N VAL A 83 -6.52 -19.15 14.61
CA VAL A 83 -7.65 -18.65 13.82
C VAL A 83 -8.44 -17.56 14.55
N PRO A 84 -8.74 -17.66 15.86
CA PRO A 84 -9.38 -16.58 16.60
C PRO A 84 -8.58 -15.27 16.57
N LEU A 85 -7.26 -15.34 16.75
CA LEU A 85 -6.40 -14.16 16.68
C LEU A 85 -6.44 -13.51 15.28
N LYS A 86 -6.31 -14.31 14.22
CA LYS A 86 -6.40 -13.82 12.84
C LYS A 86 -7.76 -13.12 12.58
N LYS A 87 -8.85 -13.70 13.07
CA LYS A 87 -10.19 -13.10 12.94
C LYS A 87 -10.35 -11.80 13.73
N GLN A 88 -9.75 -11.70 14.91
CA GLN A 88 -9.77 -10.47 15.71
C GLN A 88 -8.94 -9.35 15.05
N LEU A 89 -7.76 -9.67 14.55
CA LEU A 89 -6.93 -8.72 13.81
C LEU A 89 -7.64 -8.24 12.53
N TRP A 90 -8.30 -9.16 11.84
CA TRP A 90 -9.11 -8.83 10.66
C TRP A 90 -10.25 -7.87 11.02
N GLN A 91 -10.98 -8.13 12.11
CA GLN A 91 -12.02 -7.23 12.61
C GLN A 91 -11.49 -5.80 12.86
N GLN A 92 -10.35 -5.67 13.54
CA GLN A 92 -9.74 -4.37 13.82
C GLN A 92 -9.34 -3.65 12.53
N THR A 93 -8.77 -4.38 11.57
CA THR A 93 -8.38 -3.87 10.26
C THR A 93 -9.58 -3.33 9.49
N ILE A 94 -10.68 -4.13 9.41
CA ILE A 94 -11.90 -3.72 8.73
C ILE A 94 -12.54 -2.51 9.39
N LYS A 95 -12.63 -2.50 10.72
CA LYS A 95 -13.14 -1.35 11.46
C LYS A 95 -12.38 -0.07 11.12
N SER A 96 -11.05 -0.11 11.23
CA SER A 96 -10.19 1.04 10.92
C SER A 96 -10.30 1.47 9.45
N LYS A 97 -10.42 0.51 8.53
CA LYS A 97 -10.61 0.80 7.10
C LYS A 97 -11.92 1.55 6.85
N ILE A 98 -13.04 1.08 7.42
CA ILE A 98 -14.35 1.73 7.26
C ILE A 98 -14.34 3.12 7.88
N ASP A 99 -13.75 3.31 9.07
CA ASP A 99 -13.62 4.60 9.72
C ASP A 99 -12.78 5.60 8.91
N ASN A 100 -11.67 5.13 8.32
CA ASN A 100 -10.85 5.96 7.45
C ASN A 100 -11.59 6.35 6.16
N GLN A 101 -12.31 5.42 5.53
CA GLN A 101 -13.14 5.70 4.37
C GLN A 101 -14.24 6.72 4.69
N ALA A 102 -14.92 6.57 5.83
CA ALA A 102 -15.91 7.54 6.30
C ALA A 102 -15.29 8.93 6.48
N SER A 103 -14.11 9.00 7.10
CA SER A 103 -13.40 10.27 7.30
C SER A 103 -12.97 10.95 6.00
N VAL A 104 -12.60 10.17 4.98
CA VAL A 104 -12.30 10.72 3.64
C VAL A 104 -13.55 11.26 2.97
N LEU A 105 -14.68 10.52 2.98
CA LEU A 105 -15.94 11.01 2.43
C LEU A 105 -16.40 12.31 3.10
N GLU A 106 -16.36 12.35 4.43
CA GLU A 106 -16.76 13.53 5.22
C GLU A 106 -15.94 14.77 4.89
N LYS A 107 -14.64 14.59 4.58
CA LYS A 107 -13.74 15.70 4.21
C LYS A 107 -13.84 16.12 2.75
N CYS A 108 -14.10 15.18 1.85
CA CYS A 108 -13.99 15.39 0.41
C CYS A 108 -15.33 15.56 -0.29
N THR A 109 -16.44 15.21 0.37
CA THR A 109 -17.77 15.21 -0.22
C THR A 109 -18.81 15.76 0.76
N ALA A 110 -20.06 15.94 0.29
CA ALA A 110 -21.21 16.28 1.13
C ALA A 110 -22.02 15.02 1.55
N GLU A 111 -21.48 13.82 1.31
CA GLU A 111 -22.16 12.55 1.62
C GLU A 111 -22.27 12.33 3.13
N GLU A 112 -23.42 11.79 3.58
CA GLU A 112 -23.63 11.45 4.97
C GLU A 112 -22.89 10.14 5.34
N VAL A 113 -21.98 10.20 6.30
CA VAL A 113 -21.14 9.04 6.69
C VAL A 113 -21.62 8.28 7.93
N LYS A 114 -22.75 8.70 8.51
CA LYS A 114 -23.27 8.12 9.75
C LYS A 114 -23.49 6.60 9.66
N CYS A 115 -23.99 6.13 8.53
CA CYS A 115 -24.17 4.68 8.30
C CYS A 115 -22.85 3.93 8.32
N MET A 116 -21.77 4.49 7.77
CA MET A 116 -20.44 3.87 7.78
C MET A 116 -19.87 3.77 9.21
N ARG A 117 -20.08 4.80 10.05
CA ARG A 117 -19.67 4.76 11.46
C ARG A 117 -20.42 3.68 12.24
N ILE A 118 -21.70 3.46 11.94
CA ILE A 118 -22.48 2.36 12.52
C ILE A 118 -21.88 1.02 12.06
N TRP A 119 -21.68 0.82 10.76
CA TRP A 119 -21.08 -0.40 10.23
C TRP A 119 -19.71 -0.71 10.84
N ALA A 120 -18.85 0.31 10.97
CA ALA A 120 -17.55 0.14 11.62
C ALA A 120 -17.67 -0.42 13.05
N ASN A 121 -18.65 0.05 13.82
CA ASN A 121 -18.89 -0.45 15.18
C ASN A 121 -19.50 -1.86 15.21
N ASP A 122 -20.29 -2.22 14.20
CA ASP A 122 -20.99 -3.50 14.11
C ASP A 122 -20.11 -4.63 13.53
N VAL A 123 -18.89 -4.34 13.07
CA VAL A 123 -17.96 -5.37 12.54
C VAL A 123 -17.68 -6.42 13.61
N LYS A 124 -18.05 -7.66 13.32
CA LYS A 124 -17.78 -8.82 14.17
C LYS A 124 -16.45 -9.50 13.77
N SER A 125 -15.97 -10.38 14.65
CA SER A 125 -14.75 -11.16 14.43
C SER A 125 -14.81 -11.94 13.11
N GLY A 126 -13.92 -11.62 12.18
CA GLY A 126 -13.85 -12.21 10.85
C GLY A 126 -14.84 -11.64 9.82
N ASP A 127 -15.57 -10.58 10.17
CA ASP A 127 -16.55 -9.87 9.30
C ASP A 127 -17.55 -10.82 8.58
N PRO A 128 -18.30 -11.65 9.31
CA PRO A 128 -19.24 -12.60 8.70
C PRO A 128 -20.38 -11.91 7.94
N ASP A 129 -20.72 -10.69 8.32
CA ASP A 129 -21.80 -9.90 7.72
C ASP A 129 -21.31 -9.10 6.48
N ASN A 130 -20.01 -9.25 6.11
CA ASN A 130 -19.35 -8.59 4.98
C ASN A 130 -19.57 -7.07 4.95
N LEU A 131 -19.40 -6.44 6.10
CA LEU A 131 -19.57 -4.99 6.25
C LEU A 131 -18.47 -4.21 5.51
N GLU A 132 -17.30 -4.83 5.31
CA GLU A 132 -16.24 -4.29 4.47
C GLU A 132 -16.73 -4.01 3.04
N ALA A 133 -17.32 -4.99 2.39
CA ALA A 133 -17.80 -4.83 1.01
C ALA A 133 -18.95 -3.82 0.91
N ARG A 134 -19.85 -3.80 1.91
CA ARG A 134 -20.93 -2.80 1.98
C ARG A 134 -20.36 -1.38 2.10
N ALA A 135 -19.43 -1.18 3.01
CA ALA A 135 -18.79 0.12 3.20
C ALA A 135 -17.98 0.55 1.98
N ALA A 136 -17.24 -0.38 1.35
CA ALA A 136 -16.51 -0.10 0.12
C ALA A 136 -17.42 0.33 -1.02
N ALA A 137 -18.56 -0.33 -1.22
CA ALA A 137 -19.53 0.04 -2.25
C ALA A 137 -20.08 1.46 -2.01
N TYR A 138 -20.45 1.77 -0.78
CA TYR A 138 -20.91 3.10 -0.40
C TYR A 138 -19.84 4.17 -0.60
N TYR A 139 -18.63 3.90 -0.14
CA TYR A 139 -17.46 4.79 -0.25
C TYR A 139 -17.16 5.16 -1.71
N TRP A 140 -17.03 4.16 -2.57
CA TRP A 140 -16.69 4.41 -3.98
C TRP A 140 -17.79 5.15 -4.73
N LYS A 141 -19.04 4.83 -4.43
CA LYS A 141 -20.20 5.55 -5.00
C LYS A 141 -20.23 7.03 -4.57
N GLY A 142 -19.98 7.30 -3.30
CA GLY A 142 -19.96 8.68 -2.79
C GLY A 142 -18.75 9.48 -3.26
N LEU A 143 -17.54 8.88 -3.21
CA LEU A 143 -16.31 9.57 -3.60
C LEU A 143 -16.28 9.97 -5.07
N PHE A 144 -16.86 9.16 -5.95
CA PHE A 144 -16.90 9.40 -7.40
C PHE A 144 -18.33 9.67 -7.91
N ALA A 145 -19.19 10.25 -7.08
CA ALA A 145 -20.56 10.58 -7.46
C ALA A 145 -20.65 11.48 -8.71
N ASN A 146 -19.62 12.32 -8.93
CA ASN A 146 -19.54 13.20 -10.09
C ASN A 146 -18.99 12.53 -11.35
N VAL A 147 -18.54 11.28 -11.28
CA VAL A 147 -18.01 10.52 -12.43
C VAL A 147 -19.09 9.56 -12.92
N LYS A 148 -19.75 9.92 -14.01
CA LYS A 148 -20.86 9.13 -14.57
C LYS A 148 -20.42 7.70 -14.91
N GLY A 149 -21.13 6.72 -14.34
CA GLY A 149 -20.89 5.30 -14.60
C GLY A 149 -19.63 4.73 -13.94
N PHE A 150 -19.06 5.42 -12.96
CA PHE A 150 -17.91 4.89 -12.24
C PHE A 150 -18.27 3.62 -11.47
N THR A 151 -17.48 2.58 -11.71
CA THR A 151 -17.45 1.34 -10.92
C THR A 151 -16.01 1.04 -10.55
N ARG A 152 -15.76 0.64 -9.30
CA ARG A 152 -14.43 0.28 -8.84
C ARG A 152 -14.02 -1.08 -9.42
N GLU A 153 -13.00 -1.10 -10.27
CA GLU A 153 -12.49 -2.29 -10.95
C GLU A 153 -10.97 -2.40 -10.84
N ARG A 154 -10.47 -3.63 -10.71
CA ARG A 154 -9.03 -3.87 -10.59
C ARG A 154 -8.26 -3.61 -11.88
N GLU A 155 -8.88 -3.77 -13.02
CA GLU A 155 -8.27 -3.60 -14.34
C GLU A 155 -8.94 -2.48 -15.15
N GLY A 156 -9.73 -1.64 -14.49
CA GLY A 156 -10.46 -0.56 -15.12
C GLY A 156 -9.56 0.58 -15.61
N ILE A 157 -10.07 1.32 -16.59
CA ILE A 157 -9.46 2.56 -17.08
C ILE A 157 -9.55 3.67 -16.02
N SER A 158 -9.04 4.87 -16.34
CA SER A 158 -9.08 6.02 -15.43
C SER A 158 -10.50 6.27 -14.89
N PRO A 159 -10.65 6.52 -13.57
CA PRO A 159 -9.62 6.70 -12.55
C PRO A 159 -9.14 5.39 -11.88
N ASN A 160 -9.64 4.22 -12.26
CA ASN A 160 -9.32 2.95 -11.62
C ASN A 160 -7.82 2.60 -11.67
N ASN A 161 -7.15 2.85 -12.80
CA ASN A 161 -5.71 2.62 -12.95
C ASN A 161 -4.88 3.46 -11.95
N LEU A 162 -5.25 4.72 -11.72
CA LEU A 162 -4.58 5.59 -10.74
C LEU A 162 -4.81 5.12 -9.31
N LEU A 163 -6.05 4.68 -9.01
CA LEU A 163 -6.37 4.10 -7.71
C LEU A 163 -5.59 2.81 -7.47
N ASN A 164 -5.49 1.94 -8.47
CA ASN A 164 -4.72 0.70 -8.37
C ASN A 164 -3.24 0.99 -8.11
N TYR A 165 -2.66 1.96 -8.81
CA TYR A 165 -1.30 2.41 -8.57
C TYR A 165 -1.09 2.87 -7.13
N GLY A 166 -1.97 3.74 -6.60
CA GLY A 166 -1.88 4.23 -5.23
C GLY A 166 -2.08 3.16 -4.15
N TYR A 167 -2.78 2.06 -4.46
CA TYR A 167 -2.93 0.91 -3.54
C TYR A 167 -1.80 -0.11 -3.63
N ALA A 168 -0.98 -0.06 -4.70
CA ALA A 168 0.15 -0.98 -4.89
C ALA A 168 1.43 -0.51 -4.18
N ILE A 169 1.55 0.79 -3.93
CA ILE A 169 2.67 1.41 -3.22
C ILE A 169 2.39 1.44 -1.73
#